data_c7e7d03d27dcb90fe24217177c5da0cd
#
_entry.id   c7e7d03d27dcb90fe24217177c5da0cd
#
_cell.length_a   1.000
_cell.length_b   1.000
_cell.length_c   1.000
_cell.angle_alpha   90.00
_cell.angle_beta   90.00
_cell.angle_gamma   90.00
#
_symmetry.space_group_name_H-M   'P 1'
#
loop_
_entity.id
_entity.type
_entity.pdbx_description
1 polymer ?
#
loop_
_entity_poly.entity_id
_entity_poly.type
_entity_poly.pdbx_seq_one_letter_code
_entity_poly.pdbx_strand_id
1 'polypeptide(L)'
;MNKLISVLLVVLLCLSMPVAFADTADAGTDSEMPAADVSIDPGTSELYSVKDRLAAMVRILEQFDTCEGCEMHSIRYAGDACYSEENLQWMNDLGNGDAFSQCIEFVSDFHSPKEAYGAWEADSEYTEWQWWLARSEGGDWELMTWGY
;
A
#
# COMPACT_ATOMS: atom_id res chain seq x y z
N MET A 1 30.46 -31.83 21.06
CA MET A 1 29.90 -33.18 20.82
C MET A 1 28.90 -33.05 19.69
N ASN A 2 29.21 -33.71 18.61
CA ASN A 2 28.59 -33.77 17.30
C ASN A 2 27.17 -34.29 17.28
N LYS A 3 26.38 -33.86 16.31
CA LYS A 3 25.47 -34.68 15.46
C LYS A 3 24.99 -33.75 14.33
N LEU A 4 25.60 -33.72 13.17
CA LEU A 4 25.42 -34.55 11.95
C LEU A 4 23.96 -34.54 11.45
N ILE A 5 23.69 -33.69 10.51
CA ILE A 5 23.42 -33.86 9.06
C ILE A 5 22.67 -35.18 8.75
N SER A 6 21.48 -35.06 8.19
CA SER A 6 20.97 -36.03 7.24
C SER A 6 20.16 -35.32 6.14
N VAL A 7 20.78 -35.21 5.00
CA VAL A 7 20.21 -34.91 3.69
C VAL A 7 19.53 -36.18 3.22
N LEU A 8 18.25 -36.12 2.89
CA LEU A 8 17.61 -37.18 2.09
C LEU A 8 16.98 -36.61 0.85
N LEU A 9 17.69 -36.83 -0.21
CA LEU A 9 17.28 -36.70 -1.61
C LEU A 9 16.29 -37.80 -1.93
N VAL A 10 15.08 -37.49 -2.38
CA VAL A 10 14.22 -38.47 -3.05
C VAL A 10 13.81 -37.96 -4.41
N VAL A 11 14.30 -38.72 -5.37
CA VAL A 11 14.13 -38.56 -6.81
C VAL A 11 12.76 -39.10 -7.25
N LEU A 12 12.06 -38.27 -8.01
CA LEU A 12 11.26 -38.53 -9.21
C LEU A 12 10.69 -39.94 -9.43
N LEU A 13 9.38 -40.07 -9.49
CA LEU A 13 8.74 -40.99 -10.42
C LEU A 13 7.42 -40.41 -10.97
N CYS A 14 7.44 -40.13 -12.27
CA CYS A 14 6.26 -39.85 -13.08
C CYS A 14 5.41 -41.10 -13.22
N LEU A 15 4.13 -41.02 -12.89
CA LEU A 15 3.12 -41.93 -13.43
C LEU A 15 1.89 -41.10 -13.84
N SER A 16 1.74 -41.00 -15.14
CA SER A 16 0.55 -40.55 -15.84
C SER A 16 -0.57 -41.55 -15.70
N MET A 17 -1.72 -41.16 -15.18
CA MET A 17 -2.99 -41.86 -15.38
C MET A 17 -4.07 -40.82 -15.70
N PRO A 18 -4.88 -41.05 -16.71
CA PRO A 18 -6.04 -40.22 -17.02
C PRO A 18 -7.20 -40.66 -16.11
N VAL A 19 -7.81 -39.73 -15.41
CA VAL A 19 -9.08 -39.98 -14.73
C VAL A 19 -10.15 -39.11 -15.37
N ALA A 20 -11.19 -39.82 -15.74
CA ALA A 20 -12.37 -39.36 -16.45
C ALA A 20 -13.15 -38.32 -15.62
N PHE A 21 -13.74 -37.39 -16.37
CA PHE A 21 -14.74 -36.45 -15.91
C PHE A 21 -15.92 -37.20 -15.26
N ALA A 22 -16.24 -36.79 -14.05
CA ALA A 22 -17.60 -36.92 -13.50
C ALA A 22 -18.06 -35.52 -13.11
N ASP A 23 -19.00 -35.05 -13.90
CA ASP A 23 -19.78 -33.85 -13.71
C ASP A 23 -20.61 -33.98 -12.43
N THR A 24 -20.37 -33.10 -11.46
CA THR A 24 -21.32 -32.81 -10.39
C THR A 24 -21.28 -31.32 -10.15
N ALA A 25 -22.28 -30.66 -10.72
CA ALA A 25 -22.63 -29.30 -10.41
C ALA A 25 -22.92 -29.17 -8.92
N ASP A 26 -22.07 -28.46 -8.21
CA ASP A 26 -22.47 -27.81 -6.95
C ASP A 26 -22.30 -26.30 -7.15
N ALA A 27 -23.45 -25.64 -7.20
CA ALA A 27 -23.56 -24.20 -7.32
C ALA A 27 -23.25 -23.57 -5.96
N GLY A 28 -21.99 -23.44 -5.64
CA GLY A 28 -21.48 -22.52 -4.64
C GLY A 28 -21.29 -21.16 -5.30
N THR A 29 -22.29 -20.28 -5.14
CA THR A 29 -22.18 -18.88 -5.51
C THR A 29 -21.27 -18.20 -4.49
N ASP A 30 -19.98 -18.35 -4.62
CA ASP A 30 -19.04 -17.37 -4.12
C ASP A 30 -19.22 -16.16 -5.05
N SER A 31 -20.02 -15.20 -4.58
CA SER A 31 -19.99 -13.86 -5.11
C SER A 31 -18.65 -13.26 -4.69
N GLU A 32 -17.61 -13.56 -5.47
CA GLU A 32 -16.40 -12.80 -5.50
C GLU A 32 -16.82 -11.40 -5.98
N MET A 33 -16.98 -10.49 -5.01
CA MET A 33 -17.14 -9.07 -5.34
C MET A 33 -15.92 -8.71 -6.19
N PRO A 34 -16.12 -8.09 -7.38
CA PRO A 34 -14.98 -7.64 -8.15
C PRO A 34 -14.16 -6.73 -7.24
N ALA A 35 -12.87 -7.07 -7.06
CA ALA A 35 -11.94 -6.16 -6.43
C ALA A 35 -12.05 -4.84 -7.21
N ALA A 36 -12.45 -3.77 -6.52
CA ALA A 36 -12.53 -2.47 -7.16
C ALA A 36 -11.14 -2.16 -7.73
N ASP A 37 -11.06 -1.89 -9.05
CA ASP A 37 -9.81 -1.52 -9.69
C ASP A 37 -9.35 -0.19 -9.11
N VAL A 38 -8.37 -0.22 -8.22
CA VAL A 38 -7.77 0.98 -7.63
C VAL A 38 -6.97 1.69 -8.72
N SER A 39 -7.29 2.95 -8.98
CA SER A 39 -6.51 3.79 -9.89
C SER A 39 -5.23 4.25 -9.22
N ILE A 40 -4.08 3.76 -9.67
CA ILE A 40 -2.76 4.13 -9.14
C ILE A 40 -2.04 4.99 -10.18
N ASP A 41 -1.78 6.27 -9.84
CA ASP A 41 -1.05 7.20 -10.69
C ASP A 41 0.21 7.73 -9.98
N PRO A 42 1.40 7.19 -10.27
CA PRO A 42 2.65 7.71 -9.73
C PRO A 42 3.05 9.06 -10.34
N GLY A 43 2.32 9.57 -11.33
CA GLY A 43 2.58 10.84 -11.97
C GLY A 43 3.97 10.94 -12.62
N THR A 44 4.39 12.19 -12.89
CA THR A 44 5.74 12.53 -13.34
C THR A 44 6.42 13.42 -12.30
N SER A 45 7.75 13.36 -12.20
CA SER A 45 8.53 14.18 -11.28
C SER A 45 9.94 14.40 -11.83
N GLU A 46 10.50 15.57 -11.57
CA GLU A 46 11.91 15.88 -11.79
C GLU A 46 12.73 15.65 -10.50
N LEU A 47 12.06 15.56 -9.35
CA LEU A 47 12.70 15.39 -8.04
C LEU A 47 12.84 13.91 -7.63
N TYR A 48 11.84 13.09 -7.96
CA TYR A 48 11.75 11.72 -7.49
C TYR A 48 11.64 10.73 -8.66
N SER A 49 12.41 9.65 -8.60
CA SER A 49 12.25 8.57 -9.56
C SER A 49 10.87 7.90 -9.42
N VAL A 50 10.40 7.22 -10.46
CA VAL A 50 9.15 6.44 -10.37
C VAL A 50 9.24 5.38 -9.28
N LYS A 51 10.43 4.80 -9.06
CA LYS A 51 10.68 3.82 -7.99
C LYS A 51 10.48 4.45 -6.61
N ASP A 52 10.97 5.68 -6.39
CA ASP A 52 10.80 6.39 -5.13
C ASP A 52 9.31 6.66 -4.85
N ARG A 53 8.58 7.14 -5.87
CA ARG A 53 7.15 7.42 -5.73
C ARG A 53 6.33 6.15 -5.46
N LEU A 54 6.62 5.06 -6.16
CA LEU A 54 5.97 3.78 -5.88
C LEU A 54 6.30 3.24 -4.49
N ALA A 55 7.55 3.41 -4.02
CA ALA A 55 7.92 3.00 -2.67
C ALA A 55 7.15 3.80 -1.59
N ALA A 56 6.96 5.10 -1.80
CA ALA A 56 6.14 5.94 -0.92
C ALA A 56 4.66 5.51 -0.94
N MET A 57 4.08 5.25 -2.14
CA MET A 57 2.71 4.76 -2.27
C MET A 57 2.49 3.43 -1.52
N VAL A 58 3.45 2.52 -1.55
CA VAL A 58 3.37 1.25 -0.81
C VAL A 58 3.21 1.51 0.67
N ARG A 59 3.92 2.48 1.26
CA ARG A 59 3.77 2.83 2.68
C ARG A 59 2.36 3.33 3.02
N ILE A 60 1.75 4.09 2.10
CA ILE A 60 0.36 4.55 2.26
C ILE A 60 -0.61 3.38 2.19
N LEU A 61 -0.46 2.50 1.20
CA LEU A 61 -1.32 1.33 1.03
C LEU A 61 -1.21 0.36 2.21
N GLU A 62 0.00 0.15 2.75
CA GLU A 62 0.21 -0.63 3.98
C GLU A 62 -0.55 -0.03 5.18
N GLN A 63 -0.55 1.29 5.32
CA GLN A 63 -1.32 1.97 6.38
C GLN A 63 -2.82 1.86 6.12
N PHE A 64 -3.26 2.08 4.88
CA PHE A 64 -4.66 2.02 4.50
C PHE A 64 -5.25 0.61 4.69
N ASP A 65 -4.48 -0.43 4.42
CA ASP A 65 -4.85 -1.85 4.61
C ASP A 65 -5.15 -2.20 6.08
N THR A 66 -4.70 -1.37 7.02
CA THR A 66 -5.08 -1.52 8.44
C THR A 66 -6.54 -1.15 8.72
N CYS A 67 -7.20 -0.46 7.79
CA CYS A 67 -8.60 -0.09 7.87
C CYS A 67 -9.49 -1.17 7.24
N GLU A 68 -9.96 -2.11 8.04
CA GLU A 68 -10.86 -3.16 7.56
C GLU A 68 -12.18 -2.55 7.04
N GLY A 69 -12.51 -2.84 5.78
CA GLY A 69 -13.71 -2.35 5.12
C GLY A 69 -13.60 -0.96 4.51
N CYS A 70 -12.40 -0.35 4.50
CA CYS A 70 -12.13 0.82 3.66
C CYS A 70 -11.93 0.38 2.20
N GLU A 71 -12.41 1.19 1.26
CA GLU A 71 -12.30 0.93 -0.17
C GLU A 71 -11.54 2.07 -0.84
N MET A 72 -10.27 1.84 -1.22
CA MET A 72 -9.47 2.81 -1.97
C MET A 72 -9.96 2.85 -3.42
N HIS A 73 -10.29 4.04 -3.93
CA HIS A 73 -10.68 4.26 -5.32
C HIS A 73 -9.51 4.73 -6.16
N SER A 74 -8.75 5.68 -5.62
CA SER A 74 -7.58 6.23 -6.31
C SER A 74 -6.47 6.64 -5.36
N ILE A 75 -5.24 6.61 -5.86
CA ILE A 75 -4.09 7.25 -5.23
C ILE A 75 -3.20 7.84 -6.31
N ARG A 76 -2.81 9.11 -6.17
CA ARG A 76 -1.97 9.82 -7.12
C ARG A 76 -0.92 10.68 -6.44
N TYR A 77 0.20 10.88 -7.11
CA TYR A 77 1.22 11.83 -6.69
C TYR A 77 0.69 13.27 -6.82
N ALA A 78 0.88 14.09 -5.79
CA ALA A 78 0.40 15.48 -5.78
C ALA A 78 1.23 16.42 -6.69
N GLY A 79 2.43 15.99 -7.09
CA GLY A 79 3.34 16.74 -7.95
C GLY A 79 4.51 17.36 -7.18
N ASP A 80 5.53 17.82 -7.91
CA ASP A 80 6.79 18.33 -7.32
C ASP A 80 6.58 19.59 -6.47
N ALA A 81 5.47 20.31 -6.66
CA ALA A 81 5.15 21.50 -5.87
C ALA A 81 4.91 21.20 -4.37
N CYS A 82 4.65 19.94 -4.01
CA CYS A 82 4.54 19.53 -2.61
C CYS A 82 5.88 19.63 -1.86
N TYR A 83 7.02 19.59 -2.56
CA TYR A 83 8.31 19.79 -1.95
C TYR A 83 8.64 21.27 -1.80
N SER A 84 8.71 21.73 -0.58
CA SER A 84 9.15 23.09 -0.23
C SER A 84 9.95 23.03 1.08
N GLU A 85 10.74 24.05 1.36
CA GLU A 85 11.45 24.19 2.64
C GLU A 85 10.47 24.24 3.82
N GLU A 86 9.31 24.86 3.64
CA GLU A 86 8.26 24.96 4.64
C GLU A 86 7.64 23.58 4.95
N ASN A 87 7.28 22.81 3.92
CA ASN A 87 6.74 21.48 4.10
C ASN A 87 7.78 20.51 4.69
N LEU A 88 9.04 20.61 4.25
CA LEU A 88 10.10 19.82 4.83
C LEU A 88 10.34 20.16 6.32
N GLN A 89 10.30 21.45 6.68
CA GLN A 89 10.38 21.86 8.09
C GLN A 89 9.21 21.32 8.89
N TRP A 90 7.99 21.38 8.35
CA TRP A 90 6.81 20.81 9.00
C TRP A 90 6.98 19.30 9.25
N MET A 91 7.50 18.53 8.28
CA MET A 91 7.80 17.10 8.48
C MET A 91 8.85 16.89 9.59
N ASN A 92 9.90 17.71 9.62
CA ASN A 92 10.90 17.66 10.68
C ASN A 92 10.32 18.00 12.08
N ASP A 93 9.35 18.92 12.12
CA ASP A 93 8.66 19.27 13.38
C ASP A 93 7.74 18.14 13.89
N LEU A 94 7.18 17.33 12.95
CA LEU A 94 6.41 16.13 13.28
C LEU A 94 7.31 14.95 13.69
N GLY A 95 8.50 14.87 13.11
CA GLY A 95 9.50 13.87 13.46
C GLY A 95 10.12 14.14 14.83
N ASN A 96 10.23 13.13 15.66
CA ASN A 96 10.75 13.25 17.04
C ASN A 96 12.26 13.48 17.12
N GLY A 97 12.79 14.37 16.27
CA GLY A 97 14.22 14.71 16.21
C GLY A 97 14.96 14.07 15.04
N ASP A 98 14.27 13.38 14.15
CA ASP A 98 14.84 12.90 12.91
C ASP A 98 15.05 14.06 11.93
N ALA A 99 16.18 14.03 11.21
CA ALA A 99 16.49 15.03 10.20
C ALA A 99 16.10 14.52 8.82
N PHE A 100 14.88 14.83 8.40
CA PHE A 100 14.43 14.54 7.05
C PHE A 100 15.03 15.53 6.06
N SER A 101 15.38 15.05 4.89
CA SER A 101 15.92 15.85 3.77
C SER A 101 14.99 15.87 2.57
N GLN A 102 13.94 15.05 2.57
CA GLN A 102 12.94 14.97 1.52
C GLN A 102 11.54 14.77 2.11
N CYS A 103 10.53 15.37 1.48
CA CYS A 103 9.12 15.12 1.77
C CYS A 103 8.32 14.98 0.48
N ILE A 104 7.25 14.22 0.50
CA ILE A 104 6.42 13.92 -0.64
C ILE A 104 4.96 13.82 -0.21
N GLU A 105 4.06 14.25 -1.09
CA GLU A 105 2.62 14.20 -0.87
C GLU A 105 1.94 13.34 -1.92
N PHE A 106 0.97 12.58 -1.48
CA PHE A 106 -0.01 11.89 -2.32
C PHE A 106 -1.42 12.28 -1.90
N VAL A 107 -2.34 12.16 -2.83
CA VAL A 107 -3.76 12.34 -2.54
C VAL A 107 -4.53 11.10 -2.99
N SER A 108 -5.59 10.79 -2.27
CA SER A 108 -6.43 9.63 -2.56
C SER A 108 -7.91 9.96 -2.44
N ASP A 109 -8.71 9.16 -3.13
CA ASP A 109 -10.16 9.09 -2.96
C ASP A 109 -10.49 7.70 -2.43
N PHE A 110 -11.36 7.61 -1.43
CA PHE A 110 -11.74 6.34 -0.82
C PHE A 110 -13.09 6.42 -0.11
N HIS A 111 -13.71 5.27 0.10
CA HIS A 111 -14.89 5.11 0.93
C HIS A 111 -14.50 4.54 2.30
N SER A 112 -15.02 5.12 3.36
CA SER A 112 -14.83 4.62 4.72
C SER A 112 -15.78 3.44 5.04
N PRO A 113 -15.44 2.59 6.03
CA PRO A 113 -16.28 1.44 6.35
C PRO A 113 -17.63 1.85 6.94
N LYS A 114 -18.55 0.90 6.97
CA LYS A 114 -19.91 1.11 7.53
C LYS A 114 -19.92 1.51 9.00
N GLU A 115 -18.85 1.22 9.73
CA GLU A 115 -18.62 1.64 11.10
C GLU A 115 -17.49 2.68 11.13
N ALA A 116 -17.64 3.70 11.99
CA ALA A 116 -16.61 4.73 12.10
C ALA A 116 -15.22 4.14 12.44
N TYR A 117 -14.18 4.60 11.75
CA TYR A 117 -12.81 4.15 11.95
C TYR A 117 -11.88 5.35 12.22
N GLY A 118 -11.32 5.40 13.41
CA GLY A 118 -10.46 6.49 13.81
C GLY A 118 -11.18 7.85 13.76
N ALA A 119 -10.69 8.76 12.90
CA ALA A 119 -11.28 10.07 12.67
C ALA A 119 -12.26 10.10 11.49
N TRP A 120 -12.45 8.99 10.78
CA TRP A 120 -13.35 8.91 9.63
C TRP A 120 -14.79 8.63 10.07
N GLU A 121 -15.71 9.35 9.45
CA GLU A 121 -17.15 9.08 9.61
C GLU A 121 -17.50 7.74 8.96
N ALA A 122 -18.54 7.09 9.45
CA ALA A 122 -19.01 5.84 8.90
C ALA A 122 -19.64 6.04 7.52
N ASP A 123 -19.43 5.07 6.61
CA ASP A 123 -20.11 4.97 5.31
C ASP A 123 -20.03 6.28 4.49
N SER A 124 -18.82 6.86 4.41
CA SER A 124 -18.60 8.21 3.87
C SER A 124 -17.51 8.23 2.81
N GLU A 125 -17.71 9.04 1.76
CA GLU A 125 -16.73 9.32 0.73
C GLU A 125 -15.74 10.40 1.17
N TYR A 126 -14.46 10.11 0.97
CA TYR A 126 -13.36 11.04 1.13
C TYR A 126 -12.68 11.26 -0.20
N THR A 127 -12.51 12.51 -0.59
CA THR A 127 -11.83 12.90 -1.84
C THR A 127 -10.69 13.85 -1.54
N GLU A 128 -9.62 13.78 -2.35
CA GLU A 128 -8.43 14.62 -2.18
C GLU A 128 -7.80 14.49 -0.78
N TRP A 129 -7.91 13.32 -0.15
CA TRP A 129 -7.31 13.06 1.15
C TRP A 129 -5.79 13.00 1.04
N GLN A 130 -5.11 13.82 1.80
CA GLN A 130 -3.66 14.01 1.72
C GLN A 130 -2.91 12.99 2.57
N TRP A 131 -1.80 12.52 2.05
CA TRP A 131 -0.83 11.66 2.72
C TRP A 131 0.55 12.26 2.58
N TRP A 132 1.18 12.57 3.71
CA TRP A 132 2.49 13.17 3.76
C TRP A 132 3.53 12.19 4.27
N LEU A 133 4.62 12.05 3.50
CA LEU A 133 5.74 11.19 3.86
C LEU A 133 7.02 12.01 3.84
N ALA A 134 7.98 11.58 4.67
CA ALA A 134 9.32 12.14 4.68
C ALA A 134 10.37 11.04 4.74
N ARG A 135 11.60 11.38 4.39
CA ARG A 135 12.75 10.50 4.57
C ARG A 135 14.04 11.28 4.78
N SER A 136 15.01 10.69 5.47
CA SER A 136 16.40 11.12 5.46
C SER A 136 17.08 10.74 4.14
N GLU A 137 18.28 11.27 3.89
CA GLU A 137 19.01 10.97 2.66
C GLU A 137 19.32 9.47 2.54
N GLY A 138 18.84 8.85 1.46
CA GLY A 138 19.00 7.42 1.20
C GLY A 138 18.20 6.50 2.12
N GLY A 139 17.34 7.05 2.98
CA GLY A 139 16.46 6.30 3.88
C GLY A 139 15.15 5.84 3.20
N ASP A 140 14.42 5.02 3.93
CA ASP A 140 13.07 4.60 3.55
C ASP A 140 12.05 5.73 3.79
N TRP A 141 10.95 5.71 3.07
CA TRP A 141 9.84 6.63 3.30
C TRP A 141 9.10 6.29 4.60
N GLU A 142 8.86 7.30 5.40
CA GLU A 142 8.08 7.24 6.63
C GLU A 142 6.79 8.02 6.44
N LEU A 143 5.65 7.42 6.79
CA LEU A 143 4.36 8.09 6.76
C LEU A 143 4.23 8.99 7.99
N MET A 144 4.18 10.31 7.76
CA MET A 144 4.23 11.32 8.81
C MET A 144 2.86 11.74 9.31
N THR A 145 1.97 12.01 8.36
CA THR A 145 0.60 12.46 8.67
C THR A 145 -0.32 12.30 7.48
N TRP A 146 -1.62 12.37 7.74
CA TRP A 146 -2.67 12.35 6.72
C TRP A 146 -3.89 13.15 7.18
N GLY A 147 -4.65 13.67 6.20
CA GLY A 147 -5.83 14.50 6.48
C GLY A 147 -6.17 15.46 5.32
N TYR A 148 -6.82 16.55 5.66
CA TYR A 148 -7.09 17.70 4.79
C TYR A 148 -6.20 18.88 5.16
#